data_7745b2d5c3f08fcc8f9cede12a64a7f6
#
_entry.id   7745b2d5c3f08fcc8f9cede12a64a7f6
#
_cell.length_a   1.000
_cell.length_b   1.000
_cell.length_c   1.000
_cell.angle_alpha   90.00
_cell.angle_beta   90.00
_cell.angle_gamma   90.00
#
_symmetry.space_group_name_H-M   'P 1'
#
loop_
_entity.id
_entity.type
_entity.pdbx_description
1 polymer ?
#
loop_
_entity_poly.entity_id
_entity_poly.type
_entity_poly.pdbx_seq_one_letter_code
_entity_poly.pdbx_strand_id
1 'polypeptide(L)'
;LKKSRQEDIRVGGAGCGIHREDIGLSLMGRSMKVFASQGQIRTAALAIKLAQLETFRTETGETPILLLDDVMSELDMTRRTRLLREIEGVQTFITCTDESDLDGCREKRSYRVWMDSDGEGHVQEESAGDEVMKPDLLDDPELDEPSGK
;
A
#
# COMPACT_ATOMS: atom_id res chain seq x y z
N LEU A 1 15.10 29.57 -9.17
CA LEU A 1 16.13 28.97 -8.26
C LEU A 1 17.23 30.01 -7.89
N LYS A 2 17.82 30.76 -8.82
CA LYS A 2 18.88 31.73 -8.47
C LYS A 2 18.39 32.93 -7.67
N LYS A 3 17.15 33.38 -7.86
CA LYS A 3 16.56 34.56 -7.16
C LYS A 3 16.12 34.25 -5.73
N SER A 4 15.81 32.98 -5.39
CA SER A 4 15.35 32.57 -4.05
C SER A 4 16.45 32.16 -3.10
N ARG A 5 17.69 32.00 -3.59
CA ARG A 5 18.81 31.43 -2.82
C ARG A 5 19.10 32.16 -1.50
N GLN A 6 19.01 33.49 -1.48
CA GLN A 6 19.27 34.26 -0.26
C GLN A 6 18.19 34.05 0.78
N GLU A 7 16.93 33.97 0.34
CA GLU A 7 15.80 33.66 1.19
C GLU A 7 15.84 32.24 1.72
N ASP A 8 16.21 31.29 0.85
CA ASP A 8 16.37 29.88 1.20
C ASP A 8 17.44 29.66 2.28
N ILE A 9 18.56 30.41 2.19
CA ILE A 9 19.61 30.39 3.22
C ILE A 9 19.10 30.98 4.54
N ARG A 10 18.33 32.07 4.48
CA ARG A 10 17.78 32.74 5.66
C ARG A 10 16.77 31.84 6.40
N VAL A 11 15.96 31.11 5.67
CA VAL A 11 14.88 30.25 6.19
C VAL A 11 15.37 28.84 6.55
N GLY A 12 16.60 28.48 6.13
CA GLY A 12 17.18 27.16 6.36
C GLY A 12 16.55 26.05 5.52
N GLY A 13 15.90 26.40 4.40
CA GLY A 13 15.25 25.43 3.51
C GLY A 13 14.88 26.03 2.17
N ALA A 14 14.84 25.20 1.12
CA ALA A 14 14.46 25.63 -0.21
C ALA A 14 12.98 26.02 -0.28
N GLY A 15 12.68 27.28 -0.57
CA GLY A 15 11.32 27.82 -0.71
C GLY A 15 10.63 27.47 -2.03
N CYS A 16 11.41 27.17 -3.08
CA CYS A 16 10.91 26.73 -4.39
C CYS A 16 11.80 25.65 -4.99
N GLY A 17 11.18 24.75 -5.75
CA GLY A 17 11.86 23.63 -6.40
C GLY A 17 10.90 22.49 -6.69
N ILE A 18 11.33 21.49 -7.43
CA ILE A 18 10.54 20.31 -7.84
C ILE A 18 9.84 19.64 -6.63
N HIS A 19 10.50 19.61 -5.47
CA HIS A 19 9.97 19.02 -4.24
C HIS A 19 8.80 19.80 -3.62
N ARG A 20 8.49 21.00 -4.12
CA ARG A 20 7.35 21.84 -3.69
C ARG A 20 6.29 22.03 -4.77
N GLU A 21 6.56 21.50 -5.96
CA GLU A 21 5.59 21.53 -7.05
C GLU A 21 4.59 20.38 -6.89
N ASP A 22 3.35 20.60 -7.29
CA ASP A 22 2.29 19.61 -7.28
C ASP A 22 2.02 19.12 -8.70
N ILE A 23 1.65 17.84 -8.83
CA ILE A 23 1.27 17.24 -10.11
C ILE A 23 -0.23 17.42 -10.28
N GLY A 24 -0.64 18.23 -11.25
CA GLY A 24 -2.05 18.40 -11.59
C GLY A 24 -2.57 17.19 -12.36
N LEU A 25 -3.44 16.40 -11.72
CA LEU A 25 -4.13 15.29 -12.35
C LEU A 25 -5.54 15.67 -12.76
N SER A 26 -5.94 15.26 -13.96
CA SER A 26 -7.31 15.41 -14.44
C SER A 26 -7.88 14.10 -14.93
N LEU A 27 -9.16 13.87 -14.66
CA LEU A 27 -9.93 12.72 -15.14
C LEU A 27 -11.14 13.26 -15.93
N MET A 28 -11.26 12.85 -17.20
CA MET A 28 -12.33 13.32 -18.11
C MET A 28 -12.42 14.86 -18.16
N GLY A 29 -11.27 15.55 -18.18
CA GLY A 29 -11.18 17.02 -18.25
C GLY A 29 -11.49 17.75 -16.94
N ARG A 30 -11.72 17.05 -15.83
CA ARG A 30 -11.98 17.64 -14.50
C ARG A 30 -10.80 17.40 -13.57
N SER A 31 -10.46 18.40 -12.76
CA SER A 31 -9.38 18.27 -11.76
C SER A 31 -9.70 17.18 -10.75
N MET A 32 -8.81 16.20 -10.60
CA MET A 32 -8.98 15.13 -9.63
C MET A 32 -8.95 15.63 -8.19
N LYS A 33 -8.20 16.69 -7.91
CA LYS A 33 -8.10 17.30 -6.57
C LYS A 33 -9.46 17.77 -6.02
N VAL A 34 -10.40 18.14 -6.93
CA VAL A 34 -11.70 18.72 -6.56
C VAL A 34 -12.84 17.72 -6.73
N PHE A 35 -12.79 16.88 -7.76
CA PHE A 35 -13.94 16.08 -8.18
C PHE A 35 -13.76 14.57 -8.07
N ALA A 36 -12.54 14.08 -7.82
CA ALA A 36 -12.33 12.65 -7.75
C ALA A 36 -12.78 12.05 -6.41
N SER A 37 -13.36 10.85 -6.47
CA SER A 37 -13.60 10.04 -5.28
C SER A 37 -12.26 9.53 -4.70
N GLN A 38 -12.27 9.15 -3.41
CA GLN A 38 -11.09 8.56 -2.76
C GLN A 38 -10.55 7.35 -3.55
N GLY A 39 -11.43 6.46 -4.00
CA GLY A 39 -11.04 5.30 -4.81
C GLY A 39 -10.40 5.69 -6.16
N GLN A 40 -10.86 6.79 -6.79
CA GLN A 40 -10.23 7.31 -8.01
C GLN A 40 -8.84 7.88 -7.75
N ILE A 41 -8.66 8.60 -6.63
CA ILE A 41 -7.36 9.14 -6.23
C ILE A 41 -6.36 8.00 -5.97
N ARG A 42 -6.76 6.97 -5.22
CA ARG A 42 -5.94 5.79 -4.93
C ARG A 42 -5.55 5.03 -6.20
N THR A 43 -6.52 4.81 -7.10
CA THR A 43 -6.26 4.17 -8.39
C THR A 43 -5.28 4.98 -9.24
N ALA A 44 -5.39 6.30 -9.25
CA ALA A 44 -4.47 7.16 -9.99
C ALA A 44 -3.06 7.13 -9.38
N ALA A 45 -2.93 7.15 -8.05
CA ALA A 45 -1.65 7.03 -7.38
C ALA A 45 -0.97 5.69 -7.70
N LEU A 46 -1.72 4.59 -7.68
CA LEU A 46 -1.22 3.27 -8.08
C LEU A 46 -0.77 3.24 -9.55
N ALA A 47 -1.57 3.81 -10.46
CA ALA A 47 -1.22 3.89 -11.87
C ALA A 47 0.08 4.66 -12.11
N ILE A 48 0.32 5.76 -11.36
CA ILE A 48 1.58 6.52 -11.42
C ILE A 48 2.75 5.66 -10.92
N LYS A 49 2.56 4.89 -9.85
CA LYS A 49 3.60 3.98 -9.33
C LYS A 49 3.97 2.90 -10.34
N LEU A 50 2.99 2.30 -11.01
CA LEU A 50 3.25 1.32 -12.07
C LEU A 50 3.94 1.96 -13.28
N ALA A 51 3.57 3.18 -13.66
CA ALA A 51 4.24 3.92 -14.71
C ALA A 51 5.70 4.26 -14.35
N GLN A 52 5.98 4.57 -13.07
CA GLN A 52 7.35 4.77 -12.58
C GLN A 52 8.17 3.47 -12.68
N LEU A 53 7.58 2.33 -12.33
CA LEU A 53 8.21 1.02 -12.47
C LEU A 53 8.64 0.77 -13.93
N GLU A 54 7.75 1.01 -14.88
CA GLU A 54 8.01 0.79 -16.31
C GLU A 54 9.05 1.79 -16.85
N THR A 55 8.99 3.05 -16.44
CA THR A 55 9.99 4.06 -16.78
C THR A 55 11.38 3.64 -16.30
N PHE A 56 11.47 3.19 -15.05
CA PHE A 56 12.74 2.74 -14.47
C PHE A 56 13.32 1.55 -15.25
N ARG A 57 12.51 0.55 -15.55
CA ARG A 57 12.91 -0.61 -16.36
C ARG A 57 13.44 -0.19 -17.74
N THR A 58 12.75 0.75 -18.38
CA THR A 58 13.12 1.22 -19.71
C THR A 58 14.43 2.01 -19.71
N GLU A 59 14.65 2.84 -18.69
CA GLU A 59 15.81 3.71 -18.60
C GLU A 59 17.07 2.99 -18.10
N THR A 60 16.92 2.05 -17.17
CA THR A 60 18.07 1.38 -16.53
C THR A 60 18.33 -0.03 -17.05
N GLY A 61 17.33 -0.67 -17.66
CA GLY A 61 17.37 -2.09 -18.01
C GLY A 61 17.20 -3.02 -16.80
N GLU A 62 17.00 -2.48 -15.60
CA GLU A 62 16.84 -3.24 -14.36
C GLU A 62 15.38 -3.21 -13.89
N THR A 63 14.93 -4.29 -13.26
CA THR A 63 13.60 -4.35 -12.65
C THR A 63 13.72 -4.02 -11.16
N PRO A 64 13.16 -2.90 -10.68
CA PRO A 64 13.20 -2.55 -9.27
C PRO A 64 12.28 -3.44 -8.45
N ILE A 65 12.50 -3.50 -7.14
CA ILE A 65 11.60 -4.15 -6.19
C ILE A 65 10.39 -3.23 -5.94
N LEU A 66 9.19 -3.78 -6.04
CA LEU A 66 7.95 -3.07 -5.78
C LEU A 66 7.49 -3.32 -4.34
N LEU A 67 7.14 -2.26 -3.62
CA LEU A 67 6.57 -2.33 -2.28
C LEU A 67 5.14 -1.79 -2.31
N LEU A 68 4.18 -2.62 -1.94
CA LEU A 68 2.75 -2.31 -1.89
C LEU A 68 2.25 -2.52 -0.45
N ASP A 69 1.98 -1.42 0.24
CA ASP A 69 1.53 -1.42 1.63
C ASP A 69 0.03 -1.20 1.70
N ASP A 70 -0.71 -2.22 2.17
CA ASP A 70 -2.17 -2.26 2.33
C ASP A 70 -3.00 -1.83 1.09
N VAL A 71 -2.42 -2.01 -0.11
CA VAL A 71 -3.07 -1.57 -1.36
C VAL A 71 -4.24 -2.47 -1.72
N MET A 72 -4.17 -3.76 -1.36
CA MET A 72 -5.17 -4.75 -1.78
C MET A 72 -6.53 -4.52 -1.14
N SER A 73 -6.57 -4.13 0.14
CA SER A 73 -7.81 -3.83 0.86
C SER A 73 -8.65 -2.71 0.21
N GLU A 74 -7.99 -1.82 -0.52
CA GLU A 74 -8.58 -0.63 -1.14
C GLU A 74 -9.10 -0.87 -2.57
N LEU A 75 -8.83 -2.04 -3.14
CA LEU A 75 -9.17 -2.38 -4.52
C LEU A 75 -10.34 -3.38 -4.56
N ASP A 76 -11.24 -3.20 -5.54
CA ASP A 76 -12.20 -4.23 -5.91
C ASP A 76 -11.50 -5.42 -6.59
N MET A 77 -12.17 -6.56 -6.64
CA MET A 77 -11.64 -7.81 -7.21
C MET A 77 -11.08 -7.63 -8.63
N THR A 78 -11.76 -6.87 -9.48
CA THR A 78 -11.32 -6.63 -10.86
C THR A 78 -9.99 -5.89 -10.90
N ARG A 79 -9.82 -4.87 -10.08
CA ARG A 79 -8.59 -4.09 -9.99
C ARG A 79 -7.46 -4.87 -9.34
N ARG A 80 -7.75 -5.68 -8.30
CA ARG A 80 -6.76 -6.61 -7.70
C ARG A 80 -6.21 -7.56 -8.74
N THR A 81 -7.07 -8.25 -9.47
CA THR A 81 -6.67 -9.20 -10.52
C THR A 81 -5.82 -8.51 -11.60
N ARG A 82 -6.19 -7.30 -11.98
CA ARG A 82 -5.42 -6.52 -12.96
C ARG A 82 -4.05 -6.14 -12.41
N LEU A 83 -3.97 -5.65 -11.18
CA LEU A 83 -2.72 -5.31 -10.53
C LEU A 83 -1.77 -6.51 -10.47
N LEU A 84 -2.26 -7.67 -10.01
CA LEU A 84 -1.45 -8.90 -9.92
C LEU A 84 -0.89 -9.32 -11.27
N ARG A 85 -1.62 -9.12 -12.36
CA ARG A 85 -1.12 -9.38 -13.71
C ARG A 85 -0.05 -8.39 -14.16
N GLU A 86 -0.23 -7.09 -13.86
CA GLU A 86 0.71 -6.04 -14.25
C GLU A 86 2.06 -6.16 -13.53
N ILE A 87 2.07 -6.72 -12.31
CA ILE A 87 3.29 -6.94 -11.54
C ILE A 87 3.89 -8.33 -11.70
N GLU A 88 3.32 -9.19 -12.57
CA GLU A 88 3.86 -10.52 -12.85
C GLU A 88 5.31 -10.41 -13.34
N GLY A 89 6.21 -11.20 -12.75
CA GLY A 89 7.65 -11.13 -13.03
C GLY A 89 8.41 -9.99 -12.35
N VAL A 90 7.73 -9.20 -11.49
CA VAL A 90 8.36 -8.19 -10.65
C VAL A 90 8.46 -8.70 -9.23
N GLN A 91 9.66 -8.65 -8.63
CA GLN A 91 9.78 -8.94 -7.20
C GLN A 91 8.99 -7.91 -6.40
N THR A 92 7.92 -8.37 -5.75
CA THR A 92 6.98 -7.49 -5.06
C THR A 92 6.78 -7.94 -3.62
N PHE A 93 6.82 -7.00 -2.69
CA PHE A 93 6.37 -7.20 -1.31
C PHE A 93 5.02 -6.53 -1.13
N ILE A 94 4.05 -7.30 -0.65
CA ILE A 94 2.68 -6.84 -0.44
C ILE A 94 2.31 -7.09 1.02
N THR A 95 1.87 -6.05 1.72
CA THR A 95 1.22 -6.22 3.02
C THR A 95 -0.30 -6.26 2.81
N CYS A 96 -0.96 -7.18 3.48
CA CYS A 96 -2.42 -7.31 3.47
C CYS A 96 -2.90 -7.88 4.80
N THR A 97 -4.17 -7.69 5.12
CA THR A 97 -4.81 -8.23 6.33
C THR A 97 -5.52 -9.55 6.06
N ASP A 98 -5.81 -9.85 4.80
CA ASP A 98 -6.50 -11.07 4.38
C ASP A 98 -5.72 -11.74 3.24
N GLU A 99 -5.42 -13.02 3.39
CA GLU A 99 -4.70 -13.78 2.38
C GLU A 99 -5.51 -13.93 1.08
N SER A 100 -6.83 -13.93 1.16
CA SER A 100 -7.72 -13.98 0.00
C SER A 100 -7.55 -12.77 -0.95
N ASP A 101 -6.97 -11.68 -0.48
CA ASP A 101 -6.63 -10.52 -1.29
C ASP A 101 -5.58 -10.84 -2.38
N LEU A 102 -4.84 -11.93 -2.20
CA LEU A 102 -3.81 -12.42 -3.11
C LEU A 102 -4.25 -13.68 -3.89
N ASP A 103 -5.55 -13.97 -3.92
CA ASP A 103 -6.09 -15.06 -4.72
C ASP A 103 -5.80 -14.81 -6.21
N GLY A 104 -5.23 -15.82 -6.87
CA GLY A 104 -4.80 -15.73 -8.26
C GLY A 104 -3.31 -15.35 -8.44
N CYS A 105 -2.57 -15.06 -7.38
CA CYS A 105 -1.12 -14.97 -7.45
C CYS A 105 -0.53 -16.38 -7.64
N ARG A 106 0.22 -16.59 -8.73
CA ARG A 106 0.73 -17.92 -9.11
C ARG A 106 1.94 -18.36 -8.28
N GLU A 107 2.79 -17.42 -7.95
CA GLU A 107 4.01 -17.66 -7.18
C GLU A 107 4.06 -16.67 -6.04
N LYS A 108 3.76 -17.12 -4.83
CA LYS A 108 3.84 -16.30 -3.62
C LYS A 108 4.52 -17.06 -2.50
N ARG A 109 5.19 -16.34 -1.62
CA ARG A 109 5.58 -16.77 -0.28
C ARG A 109 4.83 -15.90 0.69
N SER A 110 4.12 -16.50 1.62
CA SER A 110 3.34 -15.80 2.62
C SER A 110 4.10 -15.81 3.94
N TYR A 111 4.08 -14.67 4.62
CA TYR A 111 4.68 -14.49 5.94
C TYR A 111 3.64 -13.88 6.86
N ARG A 112 3.33 -14.56 7.95
CA ARG A 112 2.49 -13.98 8.99
C ARG A 112 3.36 -13.13 9.91
N VAL A 113 2.87 -11.92 10.20
CA VAL A 113 3.51 -10.98 11.12
C VAL A 113 2.53 -10.66 12.24
N TRP A 114 2.95 -10.83 13.50
CA TRP A 114 2.12 -10.50 14.65
C TRP A 114 2.97 -9.95 15.81
N MET A 115 2.30 -9.28 16.75
CA MET A 115 2.87 -8.89 18.01
C MET A 115 2.31 -9.81 19.11
N ASP A 116 3.16 -10.21 20.04
CA ASP A 116 2.73 -10.95 21.22
C ASP A 116 2.24 -10.01 22.35
N SER A 117 1.82 -10.61 23.48
CA SER A 117 1.35 -9.88 24.66
C SER A 117 2.41 -8.98 25.29
N ASP A 118 3.69 -9.25 25.07
CA ASP A 118 4.81 -8.51 25.61
C ASP A 118 5.27 -7.38 24.66
N GLY A 119 4.62 -7.27 23.50
CA GLY A 119 4.91 -6.28 22.46
C GLY A 119 6.09 -6.64 21.56
N GLU A 120 6.52 -7.91 21.57
CA GLU A 120 7.53 -8.40 20.65
C GLU A 120 6.92 -8.80 19.30
N GLY A 121 7.57 -8.37 18.20
CA GLY A 121 7.16 -8.68 16.83
C GLY A 121 7.68 -10.03 16.38
N HIS A 122 6.82 -10.86 15.81
CA HIS A 122 7.14 -12.17 15.28
C HIS A 122 6.86 -12.26 13.79
N VAL A 123 7.65 -13.06 13.06
CA VAL A 123 7.47 -13.34 11.64
C VAL A 123 7.61 -14.84 11.43
N GLN A 124 6.66 -15.44 10.73
CA GLN A 124 6.67 -16.84 10.37
C GLN A 124 6.32 -17.02 8.90
N GLU A 125 7.07 -17.83 8.19
CA GLU A 125 6.72 -18.25 6.82
C GLU A 125 5.56 -19.25 6.88
N GLU A 126 4.52 -18.99 6.09
CA GLU A 126 3.36 -19.88 5.96
C GLU A 126 3.58 -20.82 4.78
N SER A 127 3.60 -22.13 5.04
CA SER A 127 3.63 -23.14 3.98
C SER A 127 2.25 -23.22 3.31
N ALA A 128 2.22 -23.41 1.99
CA ALA A 128 0.98 -23.66 1.26
C ALA A 128 0.36 -24.99 1.76
N GLY A 129 -0.54 -24.92 2.73
CA GLY A 129 -1.19 -26.09 3.34
C GLY A 129 -1.44 -25.99 4.84
N ASP A 130 -0.86 -25.03 5.53
CA ASP A 130 -1.14 -24.81 6.94
C ASP A 130 -2.53 -24.17 7.11
N GLU A 131 -3.50 -24.97 7.59
CA GLU A 131 -4.80 -24.45 8.04
C GLU A 131 -4.54 -23.37 9.08
N VAL A 132 -5.06 -22.17 8.81
CA VAL A 132 -4.95 -21.01 9.68
C VAL A 132 -5.53 -21.36 11.04
N MET A 133 -4.69 -21.68 12.02
CA MET A 133 -5.07 -21.66 13.41
C MET A 133 -5.35 -20.19 13.78
N LYS A 134 -6.62 -19.79 13.73
CA LYS A 134 -7.04 -18.48 14.22
C LYS A 134 -6.58 -18.41 15.68
N PRO A 135 -5.84 -17.37 16.09
CA PRO A 135 -5.60 -17.17 17.51
C PRO A 135 -6.99 -17.06 18.16
N ASP A 136 -7.24 -17.89 19.14
CA ASP A 136 -8.47 -17.84 19.95
C ASP A 136 -8.65 -16.36 20.36
N LEU A 137 -9.73 -15.77 19.84
CA LEU A 137 -10.20 -14.49 20.37
C LEU A 137 -10.42 -14.76 21.86
N LEU A 138 -9.58 -14.14 22.67
CA LEU A 138 -9.65 -14.16 24.11
C LEU A 138 -11.13 -14.08 24.51
N ASP A 139 -11.63 -15.10 25.21
CA ASP A 139 -12.91 -15.14 25.85
C ASP A 139 -13.18 -13.77 26.51
N ASP A 140 -14.12 -13.02 25.98
CA ASP A 140 -14.67 -11.88 26.68
C ASP A 140 -15.29 -12.42 27.98
N PRO A 141 -14.81 -12.02 29.16
CA PRO A 141 -15.46 -12.41 30.39
C PRO A 141 -16.85 -11.78 30.39
N GLU A 142 -17.86 -12.64 30.49
CA GLU A 142 -19.26 -12.34 30.64
C GLU A 142 -19.48 -11.04 31.44
N LEU A 143 -20.05 -10.04 30.77
CA LEU A 143 -20.66 -8.90 31.44
C LEU A 143 -21.89 -9.43 32.19
N ASP A 144 -21.70 -9.73 33.47
CA ASP A 144 -22.78 -9.95 34.45
C ASP A 144 -23.75 -8.76 34.38
N GLU A 145 -24.93 -9.01 33.84
CA GLU A 145 -26.06 -8.11 33.98
C GLU A 145 -26.49 -8.10 35.44
N PRO A 146 -26.61 -6.94 36.09
CA PRO A 146 -27.25 -6.89 37.41
C PRO A 146 -28.76 -7.08 37.24
N SER A 147 -29.22 -8.27 37.64
CA SER A 147 -30.64 -8.57 37.82
C SER A 147 -31.31 -7.58 38.77
N GLY A 148 -32.40 -7.01 38.31
CA GLY A 148 -33.19 -5.98 38.91
C GLY A 148 -33.77 -6.25 40.30
N LYS A 149 -34.14 -5.17 40.94
CA LYS A 149 -35.36 -5.06 41.77
C LYS A 149 -35.97 -3.71 41.50
#